data_ba62780c699db42360d144a7b16da42d
#
_entry.id   ba62780c699db42360d144a7b16da42d
#
_cell.length_a   1.000
_cell.length_b   1.000
_cell.length_c   1.000
_cell.angle_alpha   90.00
_cell.angle_beta   90.00
_cell.angle_gamma   90.00
#
_symmetry.space_group_name_H-M   'P 1'
#
loop_
_entity.id
_entity.type
_entity.pdbx_description
1 polymer ?
#
loop_
_entity_poly.entity_id
_entity_poly.type
_entity_poly.pdbx_seq_one_letter_code
_entity_poly.pdbx_strand_id
1 'polypeptide(L)'
;MLVIACIYVVRLFSLQVLNDDYKQHADGNAFLKKTQYPSRGLIYDRNGKLLVFNQPAYDVMMIVREVRPFDTLDFCRTVGITKEQFDKRMADMKNRRLNPGYSSYTPQTFMTQLSAQDYGRLQEKLYRFPGFFIQNRMLREYAYPVAANVLGNIREVSPGDIEKDSYYTRGDYTGDLGIERSYENILRGEKGVEILLRDAHGRVKGRYEDGRYDVAPVSGKNLNLSLDIELQAYGEKLMQNKIGAIVAIEPSTGEILAMVSSPTYDPSMLVGRERGRNYLKLNRDRYKPLFDRALMAAYPPGSTFKPTQGLIFLNEGIITEHTLYPCYHGFVSGRLKVGCHGHASPLSLLPALQTSCNAFFCYGLRSMVDNRKKYQSPAKAFNVWKDYLVSMGYGYRLGVDLPGESRGFIPNSNYYNKVYGENRWSALTIISVAIGQGEVLATPLQIANLSATIANRGYFYTPHLVREIQDTVISPEFTVPKHTMVDSHYYDYVVEGMRMAVTGGTCRIGAIPGIEVCGKTGTAQNPHGKDHSAFMGFAPMDTPKIAIAVYVENAGFGATYGVPIGSLMMEMYLNRKIAPERKYLEERMLQSNTIIYSGVKKH
;
A
#
# COMPACT_ATOMS: atom_id res chain seq x y z
N MET A 1 64.21 13.24 33.36
CA MET A 1 64.32 12.98 31.93
C MET A 1 63.43 11.80 31.50
N LEU A 2 63.50 10.62 32.12
CA LEU A 2 62.75 9.42 31.70
C LEU A 2 61.22 9.59 31.81
N VAL A 3 60.72 10.22 32.87
CA VAL A 3 59.29 10.49 33.07
C VAL A 3 58.71 11.45 32.00
N ILE A 4 59.47 12.47 31.61
CA ILE A 4 59.07 13.40 30.56
C ILE A 4 59.03 12.69 29.21
N ALA A 5 59.98 11.82 28.93
CA ALA A 5 59.97 10.99 27.70
C ALA A 5 58.76 10.07 27.66
N CYS A 6 58.40 9.40 28.76
CA CYS A 6 57.23 8.55 28.85
C CYS A 6 55.91 9.32 28.62
N ILE A 7 55.79 10.52 29.18
CA ILE A 7 54.62 11.39 28.96
C ILE A 7 54.49 11.78 27.46
N TYR A 8 55.62 12.10 26.81
CA TYR A 8 55.62 12.40 25.38
C TYR A 8 55.23 11.19 24.53
N VAL A 9 55.78 10.00 24.85
CA VAL A 9 55.44 8.76 24.12
C VAL A 9 53.97 8.41 24.30
N VAL A 10 53.43 8.48 25.52
CA VAL A 10 51.98 8.23 25.77
C VAL A 10 51.13 9.25 25.06
N ARG A 11 51.53 10.52 25.05
CA ARG A 11 50.76 11.55 24.35
C ARG A 11 50.83 11.44 22.82
N LEU A 12 51.98 11.08 22.29
CA LEU A 12 52.17 10.77 20.88
C LEU A 12 51.35 9.53 20.47
N PHE A 13 51.38 8.47 21.26
CA PHE A 13 50.57 7.28 21.06
C PHE A 13 49.06 7.61 21.10
N SER A 14 48.61 8.40 22.08
CA SER A 14 47.24 8.87 22.18
C SER A 14 46.81 9.70 20.96
N LEU A 15 47.69 10.59 20.47
CA LEU A 15 47.41 11.44 19.31
C LEU A 15 47.47 10.74 17.97
N GLN A 16 48.35 9.74 17.83
CA GLN A 16 48.59 9.06 16.56
C GLN A 16 47.80 7.76 16.38
N VAL A 17 47.46 7.08 17.47
CA VAL A 17 46.86 5.73 17.42
C VAL A 17 45.43 5.72 17.99
N LEU A 18 45.12 6.54 19.03
CA LEU A 18 43.83 6.53 19.68
C LEU A 18 42.91 7.65 19.23
N ASN A 19 43.39 8.64 18.48
CA ASN A 19 42.58 9.77 18.04
C ASN A 19 42.43 9.74 16.52
N ASP A 20 41.30 9.17 16.07
CA ASP A 20 40.90 9.08 14.65
C ASP A 20 40.62 10.44 14.01
N ASP A 21 40.36 11.51 14.80
CA ASP A 21 40.10 12.85 14.27
C ASP A 21 41.32 13.40 13.49
N TYR A 22 42.54 13.19 13.99
CA TYR A 22 43.76 13.66 13.27
C TYR A 22 44.03 12.89 11.98
N LYS A 23 43.69 11.61 11.94
CA LYS A 23 43.79 10.80 10.71
C LYS A 23 42.75 11.25 9.70
N GLN A 24 41.52 11.48 10.12
CA GLN A 24 40.46 12.03 9.26
C GLN A 24 40.83 13.43 8.74
N HIS A 25 41.48 14.27 9.58
CA HIS A 25 41.97 15.59 9.16
C HIS A 25 43.11 15.53 8.15
N ALA A 26 44.05 14.60 8.32
CA ALA A 26 45.16 14.41 7.39
C ALA A 26 44.63 13.85 6.03
N ASP A 27 43.76 12.86 6.07
CA ASP A 27 43.11 12.28 4.88
C ASP A 27 42.23 13.30 4.17
N GLY A 28 41.47 14.12 4.90
CA GLY A 28 40.64 15.19 4.35
C GLY A 28 41.42 16.37 3.72
N ASN A 29 42.70 16.53 4.09
CA ASN A 29 43.57 17.53 3.47
C ASN A 29 44.23 17.03 2.17
N ALA A 30 44.54 15.74 2.08
CA ALA A 30 45.20 15.14 0.90
C ALA A 30 44.20 14.57 -0.11
N PHE A 31 43.04 14.07 0.36
CA PHE A 31 42.07 13.37 -0.46
C PHE A 31 40.68 14.00 -0.37
N LEU A 32 40.02 14.11 -1.53
CA LEU A 32 38.60 14.38 -1.62
C LEU A 32 37.88 13.08 -1.97
N LYS A 33 37.16 12.49 -1.01
CA LYS A 33 36.27 11.38 -1.28
C LYS A 33 34.95 11.92 -1.82
N LYS A 34 34.69 11.68 -3.12
CA LYS A 34 33.47 12.08 -3.80
C LYS A 34 32.56 10.87 -3.93
N THR A 35 31.39 10.94 -3.28
CA THR A 35 30.40 9.88 -3.38
C THR A 35 29.85 9.79 -4.78
N GLN A 36 29.88 8.59 -5.36
CA GLN A 36 29.24 8.26 -6.63
C GLN A 36 27.88 7.62 -6.32
N TYR A 37 26.80 8.31 -6.75
CA TYR A 37 25.45 7.81 -6.50
C TYR A 37 25.05 6.79 -7.55
N PRO A 38 24.50 5.62 -7.13
CA PRO A 38 23.97 4.65 -8.06
C PRO A 38 22.68 5.17 -8.71
N SER A 39 22.38 4.65 -9.89
CA SER A 39 21.04 4.76 -10.44
C SER A 39 20.09 3.86 -9.64
N ARG A 40 18.95 4.40 -9.23
CA ARG A 40 17.91 3.62 -8.55
C ARG A 40 17.22 2.69 -9.56
N GLY A 41 16.86 1.46 -9.17
CA GLY A 41 16.20 0.50 -10.05
C GLY A 41 14.93 1.06 -10.67
N LEU A 42 14.60 0.67 -11.88
CA LEU A 42 13.39 1.06 -12.61
C LEU A 42 12.22 0.19 -12.16
N ILE A 43 10.99 0.70 -12.30
CA ILE A 43 9.78 -0.05 -11.97
C ILE A 43 8.91 -0.14 -13.22
N TYR A 44 8.53 -1.36 -13.58
CA TYR A 44 7.69 -1.68 -14.73
C TYR A 44 6.37 -2.29 -14.29
N ASP A 45 5.33 -2.17 -15.12
CA ASP A 45 4.08 -2.92 -14.95
C ASP A 45 4.21 -4.35 -15.47
N ARG A 46 3.15 -5.17 -15.31
CA ARG A 46 3.12 -6.57 -15.75
C ARG A 46 3.29 -6.76 -17.26
N ASN A 47 3.05 -5.73 -18.06
CA ASN A 47 3.14 -5.72 -19.51
C ASN A 47 4.46 -5.10 -20.01
N GLY A 48 5.41 -4.80 -19.10
CA GLY A 48 6.68 -4.18 -19.42
C GLY A 48 6.62 -2.67 -19.66
N LYS A 49 5.51 -1.99 -19.30
CA LYS A 49 5.41 -0.54 -19.38
C LYS A 49 6.19 0.10 -18.24
N LEU A 50 7.03 1.08 -18.56
CA LEU A 50 7.81 1.81 -17.59
C LEU A 50 6.89 2.70 -16.74
N LEU A 51 6.89 2.49 -15.42
CA LEU A 51 6.07 3.22 -14.45
C LEU A 51 6.87 4.31 -13.74
N VAL A 52 8.05 3.94 -13.23
CA VAL A 52 8.91 4.84 -12.46
C VAL A 52 10.34 4.75 -12.98
N PHE A 53 10.92 5.90 -13.29
CA PHE A 53 12.27 6.01 -13.84
C PHE A 53 13.08 7.12 -13.18
N ASN A 54 14.32 7.27 -13.61
CA ASN A 54 15.24 8.23 -13.03
C ASN A 54 15.45 9.41 -13.97
N GLN A 55 15.33 10.63 -13.44
CA GLN A 55 15.65 11.86 -14.13
C GLN A 55 16.88 12.52 -13.48
N PRO A 56 17.85 13.03 -14.25
CA PRO A 56 18.98 13.76 -13.71
C PRO A 56 18.55 14.99 -12.91
N ALA A 57 19.14 15.19 -11.75
CA ALA A 57 18.99 16.36 -10.92
C ALA A 57 20.37 16.78 -10.40
N TYR A 58 20.46 18.01 -9.94
CA TYR A 58 21.72 18.61 -9.57
C TYR A 58 21.64 19.15 -8.14
N ASP A 59 22.53 18.68 -7.27
CA ASP A 59 22.64 19.19 -5.90
C ASP A 59 23.83 20.17 -5.81
N VAL A 60 23.62 21.26 -5.09
CA VAL A 60 24.68 22.19 -4.72
C VAL A 60 25.33 21.70 -3.45
N MET A 61 26.57 21.31 -3.57
CA MET A 61 27.41 20.89 -2.45
C MET A 61 28.32 22.01 -2.03
N MET A 62 28.76 21.98 -0.77
CA MET A 62 29.68 22.99 -0.23
C MET A 62 30.70 22.33 0.70
N ILE A 63 31.97 22.74 0.63
CA ILE A 63 32.96 22.46 1.64
C ILE A 63 33.20 23.74 2.42
N VAL A 64 32.71 23.79 3.66
CA VAL A 64 32.63 25.04 4.45
C VAL A 64 34.00 25.72 4.61
N ARG A 65 35.09 24.93 4.81
CA ARG A 65 36.47 25.44 4.92
C ARG A 65 36.97 26.09 3.64
N GLU A 66 36.48 25.73 2.48
CA GLU A 66 36.92 26.22 1.17
C GLU A 66 36.16 27.49 0.73
N VAL A 67 35.10 27.82 1.44
CA VAL A 67 34.33 29.02 1.13
C VAL A 67 35.16 30.26 1.44
N ARG A 68 35.39 31.09 0.42
CA ARG A 68 36.00 32.40 0.54
C ARG A 68 34.93 33.48 0.42
N PRO A 69 35.20 34.73 0.82
CA PRO A 69 34.24 35.81 0.62
C PRO A 69 33.80 35.91 -0.85
N PHE A 70 32.49 35.94 -1.07
CA PHE A 70 31.85 36.04 -2.39
C PHE A 70 30.57 36.88 -2.29
N ASP A 71 30.03 37.32 -3.41
CA ASP A 71 28.74 38.01 -3.47
C ASP A 71 27.58 37.03 -3.21
N THR A 72 27.12 37.02 -1.94
CA THR A 72 26.04 36.15 -1.52
C THR A 72 24.71 36.48 -2.17
N LEU A 73 24.47 37.75 -2.53
CA LEU A 73 23.24 38.16 -3.19
C LEU A 73 23.22 37.70 -4.65
N ASP A 74 24.39 37.78 -5.37
CA ASP A 74 24.50 37.21 -6.72
C ASP A 74 24.31 35.69 -6.70
N PHE A 75 24.87 34.98 -5.72
CA PHE A 75 24.62 33.55 -5.51
C PHE A 75 23.12 33.26 -5.30
N CYS A 76 22.47 33.97 -4.36
CA CYS A 76 21.06 33.80 -4.07
C CYS A 76 20.17 34.00 -5.29
N ARG A 77 20.44 35.04 -6.08
CA ARG A 77 19.74 35.32 -7.35
C ARG A 77 19.97 34.21 -8.38
N THR A 78 21.19 33.68 -8.45
CA THR A 78 21.55 32.63 -9.42
C THR A 78 20.83 31.32 -9.11
N VAL A 79 20.69 30.94 -7.85
CA VAL A 79 20.04 29.67 -7.43
C VAL A 79 18.55 29.83 -7.02
N GLY A 80 18.00 31.05 -7.13
CA GLY A 80 16.59 31.33 -6.87
C GLY A 80 16.14 31.21 -5.41
N ILE A 81 16.98 31.67 -4.46
CA ILE A 81 16.65 31.70 -3.02
C ILE A 81 16.79 33.10 -2.42
N THR A 82 16.17 33.35 -1.26
CA THR A 82 16.36 34.61 -0.52
C THR A 82 17.60 34.53 0.36
N LYS A 83 18.07 35.69 0.85
CA LYS A 83 19.19 35.77 1.78
C LYS A 83 18.86 35.03 3.09
N GLU A 84 17.64 35.18 3.61
CA GLU A 84 17.18 34.51 4.82
C GLU A 84 17.20 32.99 4.64
N GLN A 85 16.80 32.48 3.49
CA GLN A 85 16.87 31.05 3.15
C GLN A 85 18.31 30.55 3.08
N PHE A 86 19.22 31.36 2.53
CA PHE A 86 20.65 31.06 2.52
C PHE A 86 21.20 30.93 3.95
N ASP A 87 20.96 31.92 4.80
CA ASP A 87 21.46 31.97 6.17
C ASP A 87 20.89 30.81 7.01
N LYS A 88 19.60 30.51 6.83
CA LYS A 88 18.96 29.34 7.47
C LYS A 88 19.63 28.03 7.05
N ARG A 89 19.88 27.82 5.75
CA ARG A 89 20.54 26.60 5.26
C ARG A 89 21.94 26.45 5.81
N MET A 90 22.69 27.54 5.92
CA MET A 90 24.00 27.56 6.55
C MET A 90 23.96 27.17 8.03
N ALA A 91 22.95 27.66 8.77
CA ALA A 91 22.74 27.31 10.18
C ALA A 91 22.33 25.84 10.35
N ASP A 92 21.36 25.39 9.56
CA ASP A 92 20.85 24.01 9.59
C ASP A 92 21.95 22.98 9.27
N MET A 93 22.80 23.29 8.29
CA MET A 93 23.92 22.43 7.89
C MET A 93 24.95 22.27 9.01
N LYS A 94 25.22 23.34 9.78
CA LYS A 94 26.18 23.32 10.91
C LYS A 94 25.59 22.73 12.18
N ASN A 95 24.27 22.57 12.24
CA ASN A 95 23.60 22.02 13.42
C ASN A 95 23.78 20.50 13.48
N ARG A 96 24.56 20.01 14.44
CA ARG A 96 24.83 18.58 14.62
C ARG A 96 23.61 17.72 14.94
N ARG A 97 22.52 18.32 15.46
CA ARG A 97 21.24 17.59 15.65
C ARG A 97 20.54 17.32 14.32
N LEU A 98 20.67 18.23 13.36
CA LEU A 98 20.08 18.09 12.01
C LEU A 98 21.05 17.44 11.04
N ASN A 99 22.34 17.48 11.33
CA ASN A 99 23.43 16.92 10.52
C ASN A 99 24.47 16.26 11.43
N PRO A 100 24.25 15.03 11.92
CA PRO A 100 25.18 14.33 12.80
C PRO A 100 26.58 14.16 12.20
N GLY A 101 26.68 14.01 10.87
CA GLY A 101 27.93 13.87 10.11
C GLY A 101 28.57 15.20 9.70
N TYR A 102 28.17 16.35 10.27
CA TYR A 102 28.77 17.63 9.90
C TYR A 102 30.26 17.69 10.13
N SER A 103 31.00 18.02 9.08
CA SER A 103 32.42 18.40 9.12
C SER A 103 32.63 19.60 8.18
N SER A 104 33.49 20.56 8.59
CA SER A 104 33.90 21.67 7.73
C SER A 104 34.83 21.26 6.59
N TYR A 105 35.38 20.05 6.67
CA TYR A 105 36.39 19.51 5.73
C TYR A 105 35.77 18.61 4.66
N THR A 106 34.57 18.09 4.90
CA THR A 106 33.89 17.18 3.97
C THR A 106 32.79 17.89 3.21
N PRO A 107 32.43 17.40 2.01
CA PRO A 107 31.28 17.88 1.26
C PRO A 107 29.99 17.87 2.08
N GLN A 108 29.28 18.96 2.10
CA GLN A 108 27.99 19.13 2.75
C GLN A 108 26.95 19.52 1.72
N THR A 109 25.76 18.94 1.80
CA THR A 109 24.65 19.32 0.93
C THR A 109 24.11 20.68 1.34
N PHE A 110 24.27 21.70 0.47
CA PHE A 110 23.72 23.03 0.68
C PHE A 110 22.29 23.15 0.16
N MET A 111 22.04 22.65 -1.05
CA MET A 111 20.72 22.67 -1.68
C MET A 111 20.56 21.48 -2.62
N THR A 112 19.40 20.82 -2.55
CA THR A 112 19.06 19.69 -3.40
C THR A 112 18.20 20.10 -4.59
N GLN A 113 18.22 19.30 -5.66
CA GLN A 113 17.23 19.31 -6.74
C GLN A 113 17.17 20.62 -7.54
N LEU A 114 18.31 21.13 -8.02
CA LEU A 114 18.28 22.17 -9.03
C LEU A 114 17.65 21.64 -10.32
N SER A 115 16.82 22.50 -10.94
CA SER A 115 16.36 22.26 -12.30
C SER A 115 17.54 22.33 -13.29
N ALA A 116 17.41 21.70 -14.46
CA ALA A 116 18.43 21.80 -15.52
C ALA A 116 18.71 23.25 -15.91
N GLN A 117 17.69 24.12 -15.87
CA GLN A 117 17.83 25.53 -16.17
C GLN A 117 18.62 26.30 -15.10
N ASP A 118 18.31 26.06 -13.80
CA ASP A 118 19.05 26.68 -12.68
C ASP A 118 20.49 26.14 -12.61
N TYR A 119 20.69 24.85 -12.92
CA TYR A 119 22.02 24.27 -13.07
C TYR A 119 22.84 24.97 -14.15
N GLY A 120 22.29 25.18 -15.35
CA GLY A 120 22.98 25.88 -16.41
C GLY A 120 23.45 27.29 -15.98
N ARG A 121 22.55 28.07 -15.34
CA ARG A 121 22.88 29.40 -14.79
C ARG A 121 23.98 29.36 -13.72
N LEU A 122 23.90 28.37 -12.81
CA LEU A 122 24.90 28.24 -11.75
C LEU A 122 26.24 27.77 -12.30
N GLN A 123 26.27 26.85 -13.24
CA GLN A 123 27.48 26.30 -13.85
C GLN A 123 28.32 27.40 -14.52
N GLU A 124 27.67 28.35 -15.20
CA GLU A 124 28.34 29.48 -15.82
C GLU A 124 29.04 30.40 -14.81
N LYS A 125 28.51 30.51 -13.59
CA LYS A 125 29.00 31.40 -12.54
C LYS A 125 29.73 30.69 -11.41
N LEU A 126 29.83 29.35 -11.42
CA LEU A 126 30.34 28.55 -10.32
C LEU A 126 31.75 28.95 -9.87
N TYR A 127 32.59 29.41 -10.82
CA TYR A 127 33.94 29.91 -10.55
C TYR A 127 33.98 31.13 -9.60
N ARG A 128 32.87 31.87 -9.51
CA ARG A 128 32.71 33.04 -8.62
C ARG A 128 32.34 32.64 -7.16
N PHE A 129 31.98 31.38 -6.94
CA PHE A 129 31.50 30.87 -5.65
C PHE A 129 32.44 29.81 -5.11
N PRO A 130 33.64 30.16 -4.64
CA PRO A 130 34.63 29.20 -4.15
C PRO A 130 34.10 28.40 -2.96
N GLY A 131 34.38 27.11 -2.98
CA GLY A 131 33.89 26.16 -1.98
C GLY A 131 32.55 25.51 -2.31
N PHE A 132 31.87 25.97 -3.37
CA PHE A 132 30.67 25.33 -3.90
C PHE A 132 31.00 24.49 -5.13
N PHE A 133 30.29 23.35 -5.29
CA PHE A 133 30.37 22.50 -6.47
C PHE A 133 29.06 21.76 -6.70
N ILE A 134 28.90 21.20 -7.89
CA ILE A 134 27.68 20.49 -8.28
C ILE A 134 27.91 18.99 -8.16
N GLN A 135 26.92 18.31 -7.61
CA GLN A 135 26.84 16.85 -7.60
C GLN A 135 25.60 16.38 -8.34
N ASN A 136 25.81 15.50 -9.32
CA ASN A 136 24.71 14.90 -10.06
C ASN A 136 24.01 13.88 -9.17
N ARG A 137 22.70 13.87 -9.22
CA ARG A 137 21.82 12.87 -8.60
C ARG A 137 20.74 12.44 -9.57
N MET A 138 20.05 11.36 -9.23
CA MET A 138 18.86 10.91 -9.93
C MET A 138 17.64 11.13 -9.04
N LEU A 139 16.62 11.81 -9.58
CA LEU A 139 15.29 11.91 -8.99
C LEU A 139 14.36 10.88 -9.60
N ARG A 140 13.30 10.55 -8.88
CA ARG A 140 12.22 9.72 -9.40
C ARG A 140 11.29 10.54 -10.28
N GLU A 141 10.83 9.93 -11.34
CA GLU A 141 9.79 10.44 -12.20
C GLU A 141 8.77 9.33 -12.50
N TYR A 142 7.52 9.71 -12.64
CA TYR A 142 6.39 8.81 -12.83
C TYR A 142 5.80 9.01 -14.22
N ALA A 143 5.73 7.93 -15.00
CA ALA A 143 5.22 8.00 -16.37
C ALA A 143 3.70 8.20 -16.44
N TYR A 144 2.99 7.85 -15.35
CA TYR A 144 1.53 7.91 -15.28
C TYR A 144 1.08 8.64 -14.01
N PRO A 145 0.04 9.50 -14.06
CA PRO A 145 -0.48 10.24 -12.91
C PRO A 145 -1.43 9.38 -12.04
N VAL A 146 -1.16 8.09 -11.90
CA VAL A 146 -1.99 7.10 -11.20
C VAL A 146 -1.14 6.17 -10.33
N ALA A 147 -1.79 5.32 -9.54
CA ALA A 147 -1.16 4.33 -8.66
C ALA A 147 -0.29 4.92 -7.53
N ALA A 148 -0.57 6.16 -7.09
CA ALA A 148 0.28 6.86 -6.15
C ALA A 148 0.51 6.11 -4.83
N ASN A 149 -0.53 5.50 -4.24
CA ASN A 149 -0.42 4.75 -2.99
C ASN A 149 0.35 3.43 -3.17
N VAL A 150 0.29 2.82 -4.36
CA VAL A 150 0.99 1.58 -4.70
C VAL A 150 2.46 1.85 -4.98
N LEU A 151 2.75 2.74 -5.92
CA LEU A 151 4.13 3.07 -6.30
C LEU A 151 4.88 3.73 -5.15
N GLY A 152 4.18 4.60 -4.42
CA GLY A 152 4.76 5.37 -3.34
C GLY A 152 5.65 6.51 -3.84
N ASN A 153 6.53 6.98 -3.00
CA ASN A 153 7.45 8.08 -3.29
C ASN A 153 8.71 7.97 -2.45
N ILE A 154 9.74 8.75 -2.84
CA ILE A 154 10.96 8.91 -2.07
C ILE A 154 10.95 10.24 -1.30
N ARG A 155 11.69 10.30 -0.19
CA ARG A 155 11.94 11.51 0.60
C ARG A 155 13.40 11.65 0.97
N GLU A 156 13.83 12.85 1.31
CA GLU A 156 15.13 13.05 1.94
C GLU A 156 15.16 12.34 3.30
N VAL A 157 16.27 11.73 3.64
CA VAL A 157 16.47 11.02 4.91
C VAL A 157 16.39 11.98 6.10
N SER A 158 15.79 11.51 7.17
CA SER A 158 15.78 12.17 8.48
C SER A 158 17.02 11.81 9.31
N PRO A 159 17.34 12.56 10.38
CA PRO A 159 18.38 12.15 11.31
C PRO A 159 18.18 10.74 11.88
N GLY A 160 16.92 10.34 12.13
CA GLY A 160 16.61 8.99 12.62
C GLY A 160 16.82 7.87 11.59
N ASP A 161 16.77 8.17 10.29
CA ASP A 161 17.12 7.20 9.26
C ASP A 161 18.64 6.99 9.21
N ILE A 162 19.41 8.07 9.34
CA ILE A 162 20.88 8.04 9.37
C ILE A 162 21.40 7.27 10.60
N GLU A 163 20.75 7.42 11.75
CA GLU A 163 21.10 6.68 12.96
C GLU A 163 20.85 5.16 12.82
N LYS A 164 19.82 4.78 12.06
CA LYS A 164 19.42 3.39 11.88
C LYS A 164 20.22 2.63 10.83
N ASP A 165 20.66 3.31 9.79
CA ASP A 165 21.36 2.70 8.66
C ASP A 165 22.53 3.60 8.22
N SER A 166 23.76 3.12 8.42
CA SER A 166 25.00 3.81 8.06
C SER A 166 25.19 4.04 6.56
N TYR A 167 24.36 3.43 5.72
CA TYR A 167 24.31 3.71 4.29
C TYR A 167 23.97 5.17 4.01
N TYR A 168 23.12 5.78 4.86
CA TYR A 168 22.58 7.12 4.62
C TYR A 168 23.45 8.22 5.18
N THR A 169 23.55 9.28 4.39
CA THR A 169 24.12 10.57 4.79
C THR A 169 23.10 11.67 4.52
N ARG A 170 23.26 12.82 5.16
CA ARG A 170 22.36 13.95 4.94
C ARG A 170 22.26 14.31 3.46
N GLY A 171 21.04 14.52 3.00
CA GLY A 171 20.71 14.81 1.61
C GLY A 171 20.47 13.57 0.75
N ASP A 172 20.63 12.37 1.29
CA ASP A 172 20.23 11.14 0.60
C ASP A 172 18.72 11.00 0.55
N TYR A 173 18.25 10.11 -0.32
CA TYR A 173 16.84 9.78 -0.47
C TYR A 173 16.58 8.35 -0.03
N THR A 174 15.40 8.13 0.55
CA THR A 174 14.86 6.82 0.94
C THR A 174 13.41 6.69 0.51
N GLY A 175 12.94 5.48 0.30
CA GLY A 175 11.52 5.21 0.07
C GLY A 175 10.67 5.58 1.27
N ASP A 176 9.57 6.30 1.03
CA ASP A 176 8.68 6.82 2.08
C ASP A 176 7.39 5.99 2.18
N LEU A 177 6.77 5.69 1.05
CA LEU A 177 5.51 4.96 0.92
C LEU A 177 5.61 3.92 -0.20
N GLY A 178 4.63 3.00 -0.25
CA GLY A 178 4.42 2.07 -1.35
C GLY A 178 5.60 1.14 -1.62
N ILE A 179 5.72 0.71 -2.86
CA ILE A 179 6.79 -0.16 -3.36
C ILE A 179 8.17 0.48 -3.15
N GLU A 180 8.29 1.80 -3.32
CA GLU A 180 9.54 2.52 -3.07
C GLU A 180 10.09 2.29 -1.66
N ARG A 181 9.20 2.20 -0.65
CA ARG A 181 9.58 1.91 0.72
C ARG A 181 9.84 0.43 0.97
N SER A 182 8.96 -0.45 0.49
CA SER A 182 9.07 -1.89 0.76
C SER A 182 10.32 -2.50 0.15
N TYR A 183 10.71 -2.02 -1.03
CA TYR A 183 11.85 -2.52 -1.79
C TYR A 183 13.05 -1.55 -1.81
N GLU A 184 13.14 -0.67 -0.81
CA GLU A 184 14.21 0.33 -0.71
C GLU A 184 15.60 -0.29 -0.88
N ASN A 185 15.90 -1.37 -0.14
CA ASN A 185 17.22 -2.01 -0.17
C ASN A 185 17.58 -2.62 -1.54
N ILE A 186 16.57 -2.96 -2.34
CA ILE A 186 16.73 -3.50 -3.69
C ILE A 186 16.86 -2.38 -4.71
N LEU A 187 16.01 -1.35 -4.56
CA LEU A 187 15.95 -0.23 -5.50
C LEU A 187 17.10 0.77 -5.36
N ARG A 188 17.63 0.99 -4.15
CA ARG A 188 18.59 2.08 -3.88
C ARG A 188 19.97 1.86 -4.49
N GLY A 189 20.39 0.60 -4.72
CA GLY A 189 21.73 0.25 -5.16
C GLY A 189 22.80 0.49 -4.10
N GLU A 190 24.07 0.44 -4.50
CA GLU A 190 25.23 0.66 -3.62
C GLU A 190 26.06 1.85 -4.07
N LYS A 191 26.40 2.74 -3.13
CA LYS A 191 27.20 3.92 -3.43
C LYS A 191 28.63 3.55 -3.78
N GLY A 192 29.18 4.24 -4.78
CA GLY A 192 30.60 4.22 -5.07
C GLY A 192 31.33 5.40 -4.42
N VAL A 193 32.67 5.36 -4.51
CA VAL A 193 33.54 6.42 -4.01
C VAL A 193 34.64 6.68 -5.03
N GLU A 194 34.77 7.92 -5.48
CA GLU A 194 35.89 8.42 -6.26
C GLU A 194 36.85 9.17 -5.33
N ILE A 195 38.14 8.81 -5.36
CA ILE A 195 39.17 9.41 -4.50
C ILE A 195 40.03 10.36 -5.34
N LEU A 196 39.90 11.65 -5.07
CA LEU A 196 40.63 12.71 -5.75
C LEU A 196 41.76 13.26 -4.88
N LEU A 197 42.95 13.44 -5.47
CA LEU A 197 44.07 14.12 -4.86
C LEU A 197 43.87 15.63 -4.83
N ARG A 198 44.26 16.25 -3.71
CA ARG A 198 44.26 17.71 -3.52
C ARG A 198 45.67 18.22 -3.23
N ASP A 199 45.96 19.39 -3.73
CA ASP A 199 47.16 20.13 -3.32
C ASP A 199 46.94 20.86 -1.96
N ALA A 200 48.01 21.42 -1.40
CA ALA A 200 47.99 22.20 -0.17
C ALA A 200 47.00 23.39 -0.18
N HIS A 201 46.52 23.79 -1.34
CA HIS A 201 45.53 24.85 -1.52
C HIS A 201 44.11 24.32 -1.73
N GLY A 202 43.92 23.00 -1.61
CA GLY A 202 42.62 22.33 -1.79
C GLY A 202 42.19 22.07 -3.23
N ARG A 203 43.03 22.33 -4.21
CA ARG A 203 42.71 22.16 -5.63
C ARG A 203 42.88 20.70 -6.03
N VAL A 204 41.88 20.15 -6.74
CA VAL A 204 41.93 18.81 -7.28
C VAL A 204 43.02 18.69 -8.34
N LYS A 205 43.96 17.77 -8.19
CA LYS A 205 45.07 17.48 -9.11
C LYS A 205 44.79 16.30 -10.03
N GLY A 206 43.89 15.41 -9.66
CA GLY A 206 43.57 14.21 -10.41
C GLY A 206 43.02 13.12 -9.51
N ARG A 207 42.83 11.94 -10.08
CA ARG A 207 42.45 10.75 -9.30
C ARG A 207 43.64 10.23 -8.52
N TYR A 208 43.39 9.73 -7.31
CA TYR A 208 44.41 9.08 -6.51
C TYR A 208 44.82 7.74 -7.16
N GLU A 209 46.11 7.57 -7.41
CA GLU A 209 46.69 6.38 -8.08
C GLU A 209 45.86 5.96 -9.32
N ASP A 210 45.55 6.90 -10.19
CA ASP A 210 44.77 6.71 -11.43
C ASP A 210 43.41 6.01 -11.22
N GLY A 211 42.86 6.12 -10.01
CA GLY A 211 41.56 5.55 -9.66
C GLY A 211 41.58 4.10 -9.17
N ARG A 212 42.79 3.54 -8.85
CA ARG A 212 42.94 2.18 -8.37
C ARG A 212 42.14 1.85 -7.11
N TYR A 213 41.84 2.85 -6.28
CA TYR A 213 41.08 2.74 -5.05
C TYR A 213 39.64 3.27 -5.18
N ASP A 214 39.23 3.65 -6.37
CA ASP A 214 37.87 4.02 -6.62
C ASP A 214 36.95 2.78 -6.50
N VAL A 215 35.78 2.99 -5.91
CA VAL A 215 34.71 1.99 -5.85
C VAL A 215 33.60 2.44 -6.78
N ALA A 216 33.32 1.65 -7.81
CA ALA A 216 32.22 1.96 -8.73
C ALA A 216 30.86 1.78 -8.02
N PRO A 217 29.87 2.65 -8.29
CA PRO A 217 28.52 2.47 -7.78
C PRO A 217 27.85 1.26 -8.44
N VAL A 218 27.03 0.52 -7.68
CA VAL A 218 26.22 -0.57 -8.20
C VAL A 218 24.77 -0.10 -8.29
N SER A 219 24.21 -0.08 -9.50
CA SER A 219 22.82 0.33 -9.72
C SER A 219 21.85 -0.58 -8.97
N GLY A 220 20.74 -0.01 -8.49
CA GLY A 220 19.63 -0.77 -7.93
C GLY A 220 19.00 -1.70 -8.97
N LYS A 221 18.36 -2.76 -8.49
CA LYS A 221 17.69 -3.75 -9.34
C LYS A 221 16.33 -3.27 -9.77
N ASN A 222 15.95 -3.60 -11.01
CA ASN A 222 14.63 -3.29 -11.54
C ASN A 222 13.57 -4.22 -10.96
N LEU A 223 12.34 -3.70 -10.85
CA LEU A 223 11.16 -4.45 -10.42
C LEU A 223 10.14 -4.51 -11.55
N ASN A 224 9.61 -5.71 -11.80
CA ASN A 224 8.42 -5.93 -12.61
C ASN A 224 7.23 -6.17 -11.66
N LEU A 225 6.27 -5.26 -11.68
CA LEU A 225 5.06 -5.38 -10.87
C LEU A 225 4.03 -6.27 -11.56
N SER A 226 3.16 -6.85 -10.77
CA SER A 226 1.95 -7.53 -11.22
C SER A 226 0.83 -6.57 -11.64
N LEU A 227 0.97 -5.28 -11.28
CA LEU A 227 0.01 -4.22 -11.58
C LEU A 227 -0.17 -4.04 -13.09
N ASP A 228 -1.41 -4.01 -13.55
CA ASP A 228 -1.79 -3.57 -14.90
C ASP A 228 -2.13 -2.08 -14.85
N ILE A 229 -1.25 -1.24 -15.39
CA ILE A 229 -1.40 0.21 -15.27
C ILE A 229 -2.64 0.76 -15.98
N GLU A 230 -3.09 0.11 -17.05
CA GLU A 230 -4.31 0.51 -17.76
C GLU A 230 -5.55 0.17 -16.94
N LEU A 231 -5.57 -1.00 -16.31
CA LEU A 231 -6.64 -1.41 -15.41
C LEU A 231 -6.67 -0.53 -14.14
N GLN A 232 -5.49 -0.19 -13.60
CA GLN A 232 -5.36 0.74 -12.47
C GLN A 232 -5.92 2.13 -12.81
N ALA A 233 -5.51 2.69 -13.94
CA ALA A 233 -5.99 3.99 -14.40
C ALA A 233 -7.50 3.99 -14.66
N TYR A 234 -8.01 2.90 -15.21
CA TYR A 234 -9.44 2.74 -15.40
C TYR A 234 -10.21 2.68 -14.08
N GLY A 235 -9.70 1.94 -13.10
CA GLY A 235 -10.29 1.87 -11.76
C GLY A 235 -10.28 3.23 -11.05
N GLU A 236 -9.19 3.98 -11.12
CA GLU A 236 -9.11 5.34 -10.55
C GLU A 236 -10.11 6.29 -11.21
N LYS A 237 -10.28 6.17 -12.54
CA LYS A 237 -11.28 6.93 -13.30
C LYS A 237 -12.71 6.60 -12.86
N LEU A 238 -13.05 5.31 -12.67
CA LEU A 238 -14.36 4.89 -12.16
C LEU A 238 -14.62 5.37 -10.73
N MET A 239 -13.56 5.50 -9.92
CA MET A 239 -13.63 5.95 -8.54
C MET A 239 -13.57 7.47 -8.36
N GLN A 240 -13.46 8.25 -9.44
CA GLN A 240 -13.54 9.71 -9.35
C GLN A 240 -14.82 10.15 -8.61
N ASN A 241 -14.68 11.14 -7.71
CA ASN A 241 -15.77 11.68 -6.89
C ASN A 241 -16.43 10.64 -5.96
N LYS A 242 -15.73 9.58 -5.60
CA LYS A 242 -16.16 8.55 -4.66
C LYS A 242 -15.05 8.31 -3.62
N ILE A 243 -15.45 7.87 -2.43
CA ILE A 243 -14.51 7.46 -1.38
C ILE A 243 -14.59 5.95 -1.26
N GLY A 244 -13.44 5.28 -1.28
CA GLY A 244 -13.43 3.82 -1.19
C GLY A 244 -12.20 3.19 -1.83
N ALA A 245 -12.33 1.92 -2.23
CA ALA A 245 -11.23 1.16 -2.79
C ALA A 245 -11.70 0.09 -3.80
N ILE A 246 -10.79 -0.28 -4.70
CA ILE A 246 -10.89 -1.46 -5.55
C ILE A 246 -9.60 -2.27 -5.36
N VAL A 247 -9.73 -3.58 -5.16
CA VAL A 247 -8.59 -4.51 -5.19
C VAL A 247 -8.93 -5.64 -6.14
N ALA A 248 -8.09 -5.87 -7.14
CA ALA A 248 -8.20 -6.95 -8.10
C ALA A 248 -6.97 -7.86 -8.01
N ILE A 249 -7.19 -9.17 -7.91
CA ILE A 249 -6.15 -10.19 -7.72
C ILE A 249 -6.30 -11.25 -8.81
N GLU A 250 -5.19 -11.73 -9.34
CA GLU A 250 -5.14 -12.96 -10.16
C GLU A 250 -5.19 -14.18 -9.22
N PRO A 251 -6.27 -14.97 -9.21
CA PRO A 251 -6.46 -16.02 -8.21
C PRO A 251 -5.36 -17.08 -8.23
N SER A 252 -4.87 -17.44 -9.42
CA SER A 252 -3.89 -18.52 -9.61
C SER A 252 -2.49 -18.23 -9.10
N THR A 253 -2.17 -16.95 -8.83
CA THR A 253 -0.83 -16.51 -8.44
C THR A 253 -0.81 -15.65 -7.17
N GLY A 254 -1.94 -15.01 -6.83
CA GLY A 254 -2.01 -13.98 -5.78
C GLY A 254 -1.51 -12.60 -6.24
N GLU A 255 -1.13 -12.46 -7.50
CA GLU A 255 -0.68 -11.19 -8.10
C GLU A 255 -1.78 -10.13 -8.06
N ILE A 256 -1.48 -8.94 -7.53
CA ILE A 256 -2.42 -7.82 -7.49
C ILE A 256 -2.40 -7.11 -8.85
N LEU A 257 -3.51 -7.20 -9.57
CA LEU A 257 -3.71 -6.61 -10.90
C LEU A 257 -4.00 -5.12 -10.85
N ALA A 258 -4.75 -4.69 -9.84
CA ALA A 258 -5.06 -3.29 -9.56
C ALA A 258 -5.34 -3.10 -8.07
N MET A 259 -4.90 -1.98 -7.51
CA MET A 259 -5.15 -1.59 -6.13
C MET A 259 -5.43 -0.08 -6.09
N VAL A 260 -6.71 0.26 -6.10
CA VAL A 260 -7.18 1.65 -6.15
C VAL A 260 -7.62 2.09 -4.76
N SER A 261 -7.09 3.21 -4.31
CA SER A 261 -7.56 3.93 -3.11
C SER A 261 -8.06 5.30 -3.53
N SER A 262 -9.30 5.63 -3.23
CA SER A 262 -9.92 6.89 -3.63
C SER A 262 -10.40 7.69 -2.41
N PRO A 263 -10.20 9.02 -2.37
CA PRO A 263 -9.54 9.84 -3.40
C PRO A 263 -8.05 9.53 -3.55
N THR A 264 -7.55 9.62 -4.76
CA THR A 264 -6.15 9.47 -5.12
C THR A 264 -5.46 10.82 -5.39
N TYR A 265 -4.19 10.79 -5.70
CA TYR A 265 -3.39 11.96 -6.09
C TYR A 265 -2.37 11.57 -7.16
N ASP A 266 -1.84 12.56 -7.89
CA ASP A 266 -0.76 12.33 -8.84
C ASP A 266 0.56 12.08 -8.08
N PRO A 267 1.26 10.95 -8.26
CA PRO A 267 2.51 10.66 -7.57
C PRO A 267 3.60 11.73 -7.83
N SER A 268 3.58 12.41 -8.96
CA SER A 268 4.50 13.50 -9.29
C SER A 268 4.42 14.68 -8.32
N MET A 269 3.28 14.86 -7.63
CA MET A 269 3.14 15.90 -6.59
C MET A 269 4.13 15.72 -5.43
N LEU A 270 4.60 14.50 -5.18
CA LEU A 270 5.53 14.19 -4.09
C LEU A 270 6.98 14.05 -4.59
N VAL A 271 7.30 14.69 -5.70
CA VAL A 271 8.66 14.78 -6.27
C VAL A 271 9.15 16.23 -6.25
N GLY A 272 10.45 16.40 -6.18
CA GLY A 272 11.09 17.70 -6.35
C GLY A 272 10.90 18.67 -5.18
N ARG A 273 11.17 19.94 -5.43
CA ARG A 273 11.15 21.01 -4.42
C ARG A 273 9.77 21.27 -3.82
N GLU A 274 8.71 21.03 -4.61
CA GLU A 274 7.31 21.23 -4.20
C GLU A 274 6.77 20.12 -3.28
N ARG A 275 7.50 19.01 -3.15
CA ARG A 275 7.10 17.84 -2.36
C ARG A 275 6.57 18.23 -0.96
N GLY A 276 7.31 19.03 -0.22
CA GLY A 276 6.95 19.41 1.15
C GLY A 276 5.63 20.18 1.22
N ARG A 277 5.41 21.13 0.30
CA ARG A 277 4.17 21.91 0.21
C ARG A 277 3.00 21.03 -0.21
N ASN A 278 3.19 20.19 -1.21
CA ASN A 278 2.18 19.27 -1.70
C ASN A 278 1.83 18.21 -0.66
N TYR A 279 2.82 17.66 0.06
CA TYR A 279 2.57 16.73 1.17
C TYR A 279 1.68 17.36 2.25
N LEU A 280 1.97 18.58 2.66
CA LEU A 280 1.15 19.29 3.65
C LEU A 280 -0.28 19.52 3.14
N LYS A 281 -0.45 19.84 1.85
CA LYS A 281 -1.76 19.97 1.21
C LYS A 281 -2.54 18.65 1.26
N LEU A 282 -1.93 17.54 0.82
CA LEU A 282 -2.55 16.21 0.82
C LEU A 282 -2.84 15.71 2.24
N ASN A 283 -1.95 15.95 3.19
CA ASN A 283 -2.12 15.54 4.59
C ASN A 283 -3.25 16.29 5.31
N ARG A 284 -3.49 17.57 4.94
CA ARG A 284 -4.57 18.40 5.48
C ARG A 284 -5.91 18.18 4.77
N ASP A 285 -5.91 17.48 3.65
CA ASP A 285 -7.12 17.19 2.92
C ASP A 285 -8.06 16.32 3.78
N ARG A 286 -9.31 16.78 3.94
CA ARG A 286 -10.33 16.11 4.75
C ARG A 286 -10.66 14.70 4.26
N TYR A 287 -10.46 14.43 2.96
CA TYR A 287 -10.70 13.14 2.33
C TYR A 287 -9.50 12.19 2.40
N LYS A 288 -8.37 12.64 2.97
CA LYS A 288 -7.17 11.86 3.26
C LYS A 288 -6.66 11.03 2.07
N PRO A 289 -6.24 11.63 0.96
CA PRO A 289 -5.76 10.88 -0.20
C PRO A 289 -4.48 10.07 0.08
N LEU A 290 -3.67 10.45 1.08
CA LEU A 290 -2.50 9.67 1.52
C LEU A 290 -2.86 8.40 2.29
N PHE A 291 -4.12 8.25 2.72
CA PHE A 291 -4.58 7.05 3.43
C PHE A 291 -5.01 5.98 2.43
N ASP A 292 -4.24 4.90 2.34
CA ASP A 292 -4.56 3.78 1.46
C ASP A 292 -5.75 2.97 2.01
N ARG A 293 -6.93 3.22 1.45
CA ARG A 293 -8.16 2.55 1.86
C ARG A 293 -8.18 1.08 1.48
N ALA A 294 -7.52 0.71 0.41
CA ALA A 294 -7.46 -0.69 -0.03
C ALA A 294 -6.77 -1.58 1.01
N LEU A 295 -5.75 -1.02 1.67
CA LEU A 295 -4.85 -1.73 2.56
C LEU A 295 -5.12 -1.46 4.05
N MET A 296 -5.47 -0.22 4.40
CA MET A 296 -5.50 0.25 5.79
C MET A 296 -6.91 0.39 6.36
N ALA A 297 -7.92 0.66 5.54
CA ALA A 297 -9.28 0.84 6.01
C ALA A 297 -9.91 -0.51 6.37
N ALA A 298 -10.48 -0.59 7.56
CA ALA A 298 -11.20 -1.75 8.03
C ALA A 298 -12.70 -1.43 8.09
N TYR A 299 -13.47 -2.11 7.27
CA TYR A 299 -14.90 -1.89 7.09
C TYR A 299 -15.71 -3.14 7.48
N PRO A 300 -16.97 -2.99 7.92
CA PRO A 300 -17.88 -4.11 7.96
C PRO A 300 -18.05 -4.70 6.55
N PRO A 301 -17.77 -6.00 6.33
CA PRO A 301 -17.87 -6.59 4.99
C PRO A 301 -19.33 -6.70 4.50
N GLY A 302 -20.30 -6.62 5.42
CA GLY A 302 -21.69 -6.80 5.10
C GLY A 302 -21.97 -8.13 4.43
N SER A 303 -22.93 -8.19 3.51
CA SER A 303 -23.32 -9.42 2.84
C SER A 303 -22.26 -10.08 1.94
N THR A 304 -21.10 -9.44 1.68
CA THR A 304 -19.95 -10.12 1.05
C THR A 304 -19.38 -11.22 1.96
N PHE A 305 -19.71 -11.19 3.22
CA PHE A 305 -19.30 -12.19 4.22
C PHE A 305 -20.12 -13.48 4.17
N LYS A 306 -21.29 -13.50 3.53
CA LYS A 306 -22.22 -14.65 3.54
C LYS A 306 -21.69 -15.92 2.87
N PRO A 307 -20.90 -15.88 1.80
CA PRO A 307 -20.25 -17.07 1.27
C PRO A 307 -19.39 -17.80 2.29
N THR A 308 -18.63 -17.08 3.16
CA THR A 308 -17.85 -17.72 4.24
C THR A 308 -18.73 -18.45 5.22
N GLN A 309 -19.87 -17.87 5.57
CA GLN A 309 -20.84 -18.50 6.47
C GLN A 309 -21.40 -19.79 5.88
N GLY A 310 -21.79 -19.75 4.58
CA GLY A 310 -22.26 -20.93 3.87
C GLY A 310 -21.25 -22.07 3.90
N LEU A 311 -19.98 -21.76 3.58
CA LEU A 311 -18.87 -22.71 3.59
C LEU A 311 -18.66 -23.31 5.00
N ILE A 312 -18.62 -22.48 6.04
CA ILE A 312 -18.43 -22.94 7.43
C ILE A 312 -19.59 -23.83 7.85
N PHE A 313 -20.83 -23.42 7.57
CA PHE A 313 -22.02 -24.19 7.99
C PHE A 313 -22.12 -25.55 7.29
N LEU A 314 -21.77 -25.64 6.00
CA LEU A 314 -21.69 -26.88 5.25
C LEU A 314 -20.60 -27.79 5.83
N ASN A 315 -19.38 -27.27 5.98
CA ASN A 315 -18.24 -28.04 6.45
C ASN A 315 -18.42 -28.57 7.88
N GLU A 316 -19.08 -27.77 8.72
CA GLU A 316 -19.42 -28.17 10.08
C GLU A 316 -20.69 -29.04 10.15
N GLY A 317 -21.35 -29.36 9.05
CA GLY A 317 -22.59 -30.13 9.00
C GLY A 317 -23.74 -29.45 9.77
N ILE A 318 -23.69 -28.12 9.92
CA ILE A 318 -24.77 -27.33 10.52
C ILE A 318 -25.96 -27.27 9.57
N ILE A 319 -25.65 -27.19 8.28
CA ILE A 319 -26.60 -27.28 7.16
C ILE A 319 -26.13 -28.32 6.16
N THR A 320 -27.08 -28.79 5.37
CA THR A 320 -26.87 -29.56 4.15
C THR A 320 -27.40 -28.76 2.97
N GLU A 321 -27.18 -29.23 1.76
CA GLU A 321 -27.73 -28.63 0.53
C GLU A 321 -29.27 -28.53 0.56
N HIS A 322 -29.92 -29.42 1.32
CA HIS A 322 -31.38 -29.49 1.43
C HIS A 322 -31.95 -28.75 2.64
N THR A 323 -31.12 -28.20 3.51
CA THR A 323 -31.58 -27.47 4.69
C THR A 323 -32.35 -26.20 4.29
N LEU A 324 -33.59 -26.10 4.76
CA LEU A 324 -34.47 -24.95 4.49
C LEU A 324 -34.67 -24.14 5.75
N TYR A 325 -34.51 -22.81 5.63
CA TYR A 325 -34.88 -21.87 6.68
C TYR A 325 -35.96 -20.90 6.19
N PRO A 326 -36.92 -20.53 7.07
CA PRO A 326 -37.96 -19.57 6.75
C PRO A 326 -37.42 -18.13 6.76
N CYS A 327 -38.02 -17.26 5.94
CA CYS A 327 -37.80 -15.82 5.97
C CYS A 327 -39.13 -15.08 5.77
N TYR A 328 -39.63 -14.49 6.82
CA TYR A 328 -40.82 -13.62 6.80
C TYR A 328 -40.37 -12.17 6.93
N HIS A 329 -39.80 -11.61 5.85
CA HIS A 329 -39.16 -10.30 5.78
C HIS A 329 -38.01 -10.11 6.78
N GLY A 330 -37.37 -11.21 7.23
CA GLY A 330 -36.19 -11.17 8.09
C GLY A 330 -36.14 -12.30 9.12
N PHE A 331 -35.11 -12.25 9.96
CA PHE A 331 -34.94 -13.08 11.14
C PHE A 331 -35.59 -12.40 12.34
N VAL A 332 -36.46 -13.12 13.06
CA VAL A 332 -37.14 -12.61 14.24
C VAL A 332 -36.94 -13.59 15.40
N SER A 333 -36.54 -13.11 16.57
CA SER A 333 -36.45 -13.86 17.82
C SER A 333 -36.79 -12.93 18.98
N GLY A 334 -38.01 -13.06 19.50
CA GLY A 334 -38.54 -12.12 20.48
C GLY A 334 -38.59 -10.70 19.94
N ARG A 335 -37.91 -9.77 20.62
CA ARG A 335 -37.81 -8.35 20.16
C ARG A 335 -36.72 -8.10 19.14
N LEU A 336 -35.81 -9.04 18.96
CA LEU A 336 -34.70 -8.92 18.00
C LEU A 336 -35.21 -9.16 16.58
N LYS A 337 -34.96 -8.20 15.68
CA LYS A 337 -35.32 -8.29 14.27
C LYS A 337 -34.13 -7.91 13.40
N VAL A 338 -33.77 -8.78 12.44
CA VAL A 338 -32.83 -8.49 11.36
C VAL A 338 -33.62 -8.53 10.06
N GLY A 339 -33.88 -7.35 9.47
CA GLY A 339 -34.71 -7.22 8.27
C GLY A 339 -34.09 -7.90 7.05
N CYS A 340 -34.93 -8.26 6.07
CA CYS A 340 -34.54 -8.84 4.81
C CYS A 340 -35.36 -8.24 3.65
N HIS A 341 -34.83 -8.31 2.44
CA HIS A 341 -35.57 -7.96 1.23
C HIS A 341 -36.64 -9.02 0.92
N GLY A 342 -37.64 -8.65 0.12
CA GLY A 342 -38.67 -9.59 -0.33
C GLY A 342 -38.12 -10.64 -1.28
N HIS A 343 -38.35 -11.92 -0.97
CA HIS A 343 -38.00 -13.09 -1.79
C HIS A 343 -38.84 -14.31 -1.36
N ALA A 344 -38.77 -15.41 -2.10
CA ALA A 344 -39.45 -16.65 -1.77
C ALA A 344 -38.99 -17.22 -0.39
N SER A 345 -39.88 -17.95 0.29
CA SER A 345 -39.63 -18.57 1.59
C SER A 345 -40.43 -19.88 1.70
N PRO A 346 -39.89 -20.95 2.31
CA PRO A 346 -38.51 -21.10 2.82
C PRO A 346 -37.49 -21.25 1.69
N LEU A 347 -36.20 -21.13 2.00
CA LEU A 347 -35.14 -21.27 1.02
C LEU A 347 -33.91 -21.99 1.57
N SER A 348 -33.16 -22.61 0.63
CA SER A 348 -31.88 -23.26 0.89
C SER A 348 -30.71 -22.28 0.65
N LEU A 349 -29.45 -22.77 0.79
CA LEU A 349 -28.26 -21.93 0.70
C LEU A 349 -28.11 -21.23 -0.66
N LEU A 350 -28.35 -21.93 -1.80
CA LEU A 350 -28.19 -21.33 -3.14
C LEU A 350 -29.10 -20.11 -3.32
N PRO A 351 -30.45 -20.21 -3.18
CA PRO A 351 -31.33 -19.04 -3.28
C PRO A 351 -31.07 -18.02 -2.15
N ALA A 352 -30.53 -18.43 -0.98
CA ALA A 352 -30.15 -17.50 0.07
C ALA A 352 -28.92 -16.65 -0.33
N LEU A 353 -27.96 -17.20 -1.05
CA LEU A 353 -26.85 -16.45 -1.65
C LEU A 353 -27.33 -15.58 -2.80
N GLN A 354 -28.18 -16.09 -3.71
CA GLN A 354 -28.76 -15.40 -4.84
C GLN A 354 -29.49 -14.11 -4.42
N THR A 355 -30.37 -14.22 -3.44
CA THR A 355 -31.22 -13.12 -2.95
C THR A 355 -30.62 -12.36 -1.77
N SER A 356 -29.46 -12.81 -1.29
CA SER A 356 -28.81 -12.24 -0.10
C SER A 356 -29.64 -12.26 1.17
N CYS A 357 -30.38 -13.38 1.44
CA CYS A 357 -31.27 -13.51 2.59
C CYS A 357 -30.51 -13.39 3.92
N ASN A 358 -30.91 -12.45 4.77
CA ASN A 358 -30.30 -12.27 6.09
C ASN A 358 -30.77 -13.36 7.08
N ALA A 359 -32.04 -13.73 7.01
CA ALA A 359 -32.63 -14.72 7.93
C ALA A 359 -31.91 -16.07 7.85
N PHE A 360 -31.61 -16.56 6.63
CA PHE A 360 -30.92 -17.83 6.43
C PHE A 360 -29.62 -17.89 7.23
N PHE A 361 -28.78 -16.86 7.08
CA PHE A 361 -27.47 -16.82 7.74
C PHE A 361 -27.56 -16.59 9.26
N CYS A 362 -28.58 -15.86 9.71
CA CYS A 362 -28.88 -15.71 11.15
C CYS A 362 -29.30 -17.06 11.76
N TYR A 363 -30.15 -17.83 11.10
CA TYR A 363 -30.50 -19.18 11.56
C TYR A 363 -29.30 -20.10 11.55
N GLY A 364 -28.47 -20.10 10.51
CA GLY A 364 -27.25 -20.89 10.42
C GLY A 364 -26.27 -20.59 11.56
N LEU A 365 -25.98 -19.30 11.82
CA LEU A 365 -25.10 -18.90 12.93
C LEU A 365 -25.68 -19.34 14.28
N ARG A 366 -26.99 -19.16 14.48
CA ARG A 366 -27.67 -19.61 15.71
C ARG A 366 -27.56 -21.10 15.86
N SER A 367 -27.82 -21.88 14.80
CA SER A 367 -27.71 -23.34 14.80
C SER A 367 -26.30 -23.84 15.09
N MET A 368 -25.26 -23.06 14.74
CA MET A 368 -23.88 -23.38 15.05
C MET A 368 -23.51 -22.99 16.49
N VAL A 369 -23.65 -21.71 16.83
CA VAL A 369 -23.14 -21.14 18.10
C VAL A 369 -23.89 -21.69 19.31
N ASP A 370 -25.20 -21.91 19.22
CA ASP A 370 -26.03 -22.46 20.31
C ASP A 370 -26.05 -24.00 20.34
N ASN A 371 -25.29 -24.70 19.47
CA ASN A 371 -25.21 -26.16 19.40
C ASN A 371 -24.33 -26.75 20.51
N ARG A 372 -24.89 -26.82 21.70
CA ARG A 372 -24.19 -27.38 22.87
C ARG A 372 -23.87 -28.87 22.78
N LYS A 373 -24.62 -29.63 21.95
CA LYS A 373 -24.35 -31.05 21.72
C LYS A 373 -23.02 -31.26 21.01
N LYS A 374 -22.73 -30.43 19.99
CA LYS A 374 -21.51 -30.51 19.20
C LYS A 374 -20.33 -29.76 19.87
N TYR A 375 -20.54 -28.56 20.38
CA TYR A 375 -19.45 -27.70 20.83
C TYR A 375 -19.36 -27.47 22.33
N GLN A 376 -20.30 -28.00 23.13
CA GLN A 376 -20.38 -27.86 24.59
C GLN A 376 -20.73 -26.43 25.05
N SER A 377 -20.25 -25.37 24.44
CA SER A 377 -20.56 -23.99 24.79
C SER A 377 -20.53 -23.05 23.55
N PRO A 378 -21.26 -21.91 23.59
CA PRO A 378 -21.19 -20.89 22.57
C PRO A 378 -19.79 -20.39 22.34
N ALA A 379 -18.98 -20.24 23.38
CA ALA A 379 -17.58 -19.79 23.29
C ALA A 379 -16.71 -20.75 22.45
N LYS A 380 -16.86 -22.06 22.65
CA LYS A 380 -16.13 -23.06 21.86
C LYS A 380 -16.59 -23.09 20.41
N ALA A 381 -17.91 -23.07 20.17
CA ALA A 381 -18.46 -23.01 18.81
C ALA A 381 -17.96 -21.77 18.06
N PHE A 382 -17.94 -20.62 18.72
CA PHE A 382 -17.50 -19.36 18.13
C PHE A 382 -15.99 -19.33 17.84
N ASN A 383 -15.16 -19.97 18.65
CA ASN A 383 -13.74 -20.11 18.35
C ASN A 383 -13.50 -20.98 17.11
N VAL A 384 -14.23 -22.10 16.95
CA VAL A 384 -14.19 -22.90 15.72
C VAL A 384 -14.57 -22.05 14.50
N TRP A 385 -15.66 -21.30 14.59
CA TRP A 385 -16.08 -20.38 13.54
C TRP A 385 -14.97 -19.36 13.20
N LYS A 386 -14.34 -18.77 14.22
CA LYS A 386 -13.23 -17.83 14.03
C LYS A 386 -12.03 -18.48 13.34
N ASP A 387 -11.68 -19.73 13.71
CA ASP A 387 -10.51 -20.43 13.14
C ASP A 387 -10.70 -20.68 11.64
N TYR A 388 -11.92 -20.99 11.18
CA TYR A 388 -12.23 -21.01 9.75
C TYR A 388 -11.97 -19.68 9.07
N LEU A 389 -12.42 -18.57 9.65
CA LEU A 389 -12.19 -17.22 9.07
C LEU A 389 -10.71 -16.88 8.99
N VAL A 390 -9.95 -17.23 10.02
CA VAL A 390 -8.49 -17.04 10.01
C VAL A 390 -7.87 -17.86 8.88
N SER A 391 -8.30 -19.13 8.67
CA SER A 391 -7.82 -19.93 7.55
C SER A 391 -8.17 -19.34 6.17
N MET A 392 -9.22 -18.52 6.07
CA MET A 392 -9.62 -17.81 4.86
C MET A 392 -8.95 -16.43 4.69
N GLY A 393 -8.03 -16.03 5.58
CA GLY A 393 -7.29 -14.77 5.47
C GLY A 393 -7.85 -13.59 6.26
N TYR A 394 -8.81 -13.80 7.17
CA TYR A 394 -9.36 -12.74 8.01
C TYR A 394 -8.68 -12.63 9.37
N GLY A 395 -8.67 -11.42 9.94
CA GLY A 395 -8.27 -11.18 11.33
C GLY A 395 -6.76 -11.08 11.57
N TYR A 396 -5.94 -11.19 10.53
CA TYR A 396 -4.48 -10.99 10.58
C TYR A 396 -4.01 -10.27 9.31
N ARG A 397 -2.76 -9.84 9.28
CA ARG A 397 -2.12 -9.28 8.09
C ARG A 397 -1.79 -10.41 7.13
N LEU A 398 -2.23 -10.34 5.89
CA LEU A 398 -1.97 -11.36 4.88
C LEU A 398 -0.48 -11.47 4.55
N GLY A 399 0.26 -10.37 4.70
CA GLY A 399 1.69 -10.26 4.40
C GLY A 399 1.95 -9.69 3.01
N VAL A 400 1.07 -8.79 2.52
CA VAL A 400 1.30 -8.09 1.27
C VAL A 400 2.61 -7.29 1.30
N ASP A 401 3.28 -7.21 0.18
CA ASP A 401 4.56 -6.50 0.01
C ASP A 401 4.43 -4.97 -0.01
N LEU A 402 3.46 -4.44 0.72
CA LEU A 402 3.27 -3.01 0.98
C LEU A 402 3.27 -2.70 2.48
N PRO A 403 3.74 -1.52 2.89
CA PRO A 403 3.74 -1.13 4.28
C PRO A 403 2.36 -0.67 4.73
N GLY A 404 2.03 -0.88 6.01
CA GLY A 404 0.83 -0.32 6.62
C GLY A 404 -0.42 -1.20 6.54
N GLU A 405 -0.31 -2.47 6.14
CA GLU A 405 -1.42 -3.40 6.10
C GLU A 405 -2.15 -3.50 7.45
N SER A 406 -3.47 -3.35 7.41
CA SER A 406 -4.36 -3.56 8.57
C SER A 406 -4.80 -5.02 8.66
N ARG A 407 -4.86 -5.55 9.87
CA ARG A 407 -5.33 -6.92 10.11
C ARG A 407 -6.86 -7.07 10.05
N GLY A 408 -7.61 -5.96 9.93
CA GLY A 408 -9.05 -5.99 10.19
C GLY A 408 -9.36 -6.36 11.65
N PHE A 409 -10.57 -6.83 11.91
CA PHE A 409 -10.95 -7.32 13.23
C PHE A 409 -11.97 -8.46 13.14
N ILE A 410 -11.61 -9.62 13.66
CA ILE A 410 -12.53 -10.75 13.87
C ILE A 410 -12.57 -11.01 15.38
N PRO A 411 -13.73 -10.85 16.02
CA PRO A 411 -13.89 -11.09 17.45
C PRO A 411 -13.65 -12.58 17.78
N ASN A 412 -13.26 -12.85 19.00
CA ASN A 412 -13.15 -14.19 19.56
C ASN A 412 -14.02 -14.32 20.83
N SER A 413 -14.11 -15.52 21.38
CA SER A 413 -14.88 -15.75 22.60
C SER A 413 -14.42 -14.89 23.78
N ASN A 414 -13.11 -14.67 23.94
CA ASN A 414 -12.58 -13.84 25.02
C ASN A 414 -13.01 -12.37 24.89
N TYR A 415 -13.14 -11.85 23.67
CA TYR A 415 -13.68 -10.49 23.44
C TYR A 415 -15.11 -10.41 23.98
N TYR A 416 -15.99 -11.35 23.62
CA TYR A 416 -17.38 -11.33 24.08
C TYR A 416 -17.52 -11.65 25.57
N ASN A 417 -16.68 -12.54 26.11
CA ASN A 417 -16.62 -12.77 27.55
C ASN A 417 -16.27 -11.51 28.34
N LYS A 418 -15.37 -10.70 27.80
CA LYS A 418 -15.00 -9.40 28.41
C LYS A 418 -16.14 -8.38 28.33
N VAL A 419 -16.88 -8.35 27.21
CA VAL A 419 -17.96 -7.36 26.97
C VAL A 419 -19.23 -7.73 27.72
N TYR A 420 -19.65 -8.99 27.66
CA TYR A 420 -20.95 -9.44 28.17
C TYR A 420 -20.86 -10.26 29.46
N GLY A 421 -19.68 -10.73 29.83
CA GLY A 421 -19.44 -11.68 30.91
C GLY A 421 -19.38 -13.13 30.42
N GLU A 422 -18.60 -13.95 31.11
CA GLU A 422 -18.43 -15.35 30.77
C GLU A 422 -19.77 -16.09 30.84
N ASN A 423 -20.08 -16.89 29.83
CA ASN A 423 -21.33 -17.62 29.66
C ASN A 423 -22.63 -16.78 29.66
N ARG A 424 -22.52 -15.45 29.46
CA ARG A 424 -23.70 -14.54 29.44
C ARG A 424 -24.10 -14.08 28.05
N TRP A 425 -23.49 -14.63 27.00
CA TRP A 425 -23.80 -14.31 25.60
C TRP A 425 -24.16 -15.60 24.83
N SER A 426 -24.87 -15.43 23.73
CA SER A 426 -25.34 -16.50 22.84
C SER A 426 -25.32 -16.02 21.41
N ALA A 427 -25.71 -16.86 20.45
CA ALA A 427 -25.85 -16.46 19.05
C ALA A 427 -26.73 -15.22 18.87
N LEU A 428 -27.77 -15.07 19.65
CA LEU A 428 -28.68 -13.92 19.56
C LEU A 428 -28.01 -12.60 19.96
N THR A 429 -27.07 -12.65 20.92
CA THR A 429 -26.30 -11.46 21.35
C THR A 429 -25.42 -10.90 20.23
N ILE A 430 -24.90 -11.79 19.39
CA ILE A 430 -23.92 -11.49 18.34
C ILE A 430 -24.47 -11.71 16.93
N ILE A 431 -25.78 -11.74 16.75
CA ILE A 431 -26.44 -12.20 15.51
C ILE A 431 -26.05 -11.40 14.27
N SER A 432 -25.68 -10.12 14.43
CA SER A 432 -25.22 -9.25 13.34
C SER A 432 -23.95 -9.78 12.63
N VAL A 433 -23.13 -10.57 13.35
CA VAL A 433 -21.93 -11.22 12.80
C VAL A 433 -22.29 -12.19 11.66
N ALA A 434 -23.49 -12.80 11.69
CA ALA A 434 -23.98 -13.69 10.65
C ALA A 434 -24.01 -13.05 9.25
N ILE A 435 -24.18 -11.74 9.20
CA ILE A 435 -24.32 -10.97 7.97
C ILE A 435 -23.15 -9.99 7.73
N GLY A 436 -22.01 -10.23 8.43
CA GLY A 436 -20.81 -9.41 8.29
C GLY A 436 -20.95 -7.98 8.82
N GLN A 437 -21.74 -7.82 9.89
CA GLN A 437 -21.96 -6.58 10.63
C GLN A 437 -21.49 -6.74 12.09
N GLY A 438 -21.79 -5.78 12.93
CA GLY A 438 -21.32 -5.77 14.31
C GLY A 438 -19.82 -5.51 14.38
N GLU A 439 -19.10 -6.36 15.10
CA GLU A 439 -17.67 -6.17 15.37
C GLU A 439 -16.76 -6.67 14.24
N VAL A 440 -17.29 -7.36 13.24
CA VAL A 440 -16.50 -7.90 12.12
C VAL A 440 -16.05 -6.75 11.21
N LEU A 441 -14.74 -6.60 11.08
CA LEU A 441 -14.12 -5.61 10.18
C LEU A 441 -13.09 -6.30 9.27
N ALA A 442 -13.15 -5.99 7.98
CA ALA A 442 -12.24 -6.50 6.97
C ALA A 442 -11.71 -5.36 6.09
N THR A 443 -10.50 -5.50 5.58
CA THR A 443 -9.98 -4.58 4.56
C THR A 443 -10.49 -4.98 3.17
N PRO A 444 -10.56 -4.06 2.21
CA PRO A 444 -10.85 -4.41 0.81
C PRO A 444 -9.90 -5.47 0.26
N LEU A 445 -8.62 -5.46 0.66
CA LEU A 445 -7.65 -6.50 0.31
C LEU A 445 -8.08 -7.88 0.85
N GLN A 446 -8.53 -7.98 2.11
CA GLN A 446 -9.02 -9.24 2.67
C GLN A 446 -10.29 -9.74 1.98
N ILE A 447 -11.19 -8.83 1.57
CA ILE A 447 -12.40 -9.19 0.82
C ILE A 447 -12.02 -9.68 -0.60
N ALA A 448 -11.05 -9.07 -1.26
CA ALA A 448 -10.55 -9.51 -2.56
C ALA A 448 -9.83 -10.88 -2.44
N ASN A 449 -9.05 -11.07 -1.38
CA ASN A 449 -8.41 -12.34 -1.09
C ASN A 449 -9.43 -13.47 -0.86
N LEU A 450 -10.53 -13.19 -0.14
CA LEU A 450 -11.63 -14.13 -0.01
C LEU A 450 -12.23 -14.48 -1.38
N SER A 451 -12.44 -13.48 -2.24
CA SER A 451 -12.94 -13.70 -3.60
C SER A 451 -12.01 -14.64 -4.38
N ALA A 452 -10.68 -14.44 -4.29
CA ALA A 452 -9.67 -15.30 -4.89
C ALA A 452 -9.67 -16.71 -4.28
N THR A 453 -9.83 -16.81 -2.95
CA THR A 453 -9.93 -18.10 -2.24
C THR A 453 -11.11 -18.94 -2.72
N ILE A 454 -12.28 -18.29 -2.89
CA ILE A 454 -13.48 -18.97 -3.41
C ILE A 454 -13.29 -19.35 -4.89
N ALA A 455 -12.70 -18.48 -5.68
CA ALA A 455 -12.38 -18.74 -7.08
C ALA A 455 -11.46 -19.97 -7.23
N ASN A 456 -10.49 -20.13 -6.35
CA ASN A 456 -9.55 -21.26 -6.31
C ASN A 456 -10.10 -22.52 -5.62
N ARG A 457 -11.35 -22.50 -5.13
CA ARG A 457 -11.94 -23.65 -4.40
C ARG A 457 -11.18 -24.03 -3.11
N GLY A 458 -10.74 -23.01 -2.33
CA GLY A 458 -10.28 -23.24 -0.95
C GLY A 458 -8.80 -23.00 -0.68
N TYR A 459 -8.09 -22.33 -1.60
CA TYR A 459 -6.72 -21.88 -1.32
C TYR A 459 -6.47 -20.47 -1.86
N PHE A 460 -5.44 -19.81 -1.36
CA PHE A 460 -4.97 -18.52 -1.86
C PHE A 460 -3.46 -18.39 -1.73
N TYR A 461 -2.87 -17.57 -2.56
CA TYR A 461 -1.51 -17.10 -2.41
C TYR A 461 -1.51 -15.78 -1.65
N THR A 462 -0.45 -15.49 -0.90
CA THR A 462 -0.28 -14.16 -0.30
C THR A 462 -0.35 -13.11 -1.41
N PRO A 463 -1.33 -12.17 -1.33
CA PRO A 463 -1.42 -11.10 -2.32
C PRO A 463 -0.14 -10.29 -2.38
N HIS A 464 0.37 -9.98 -3.59
CA HIS A 464 1.62 -9.25 -3.76
C HIS A 464 1.64 -8.44 -5.06
N LEU A 465 2.49 -7.44 -5.09
CA LEU A 465 2.66 -6.51 -6.22
C LEU A 465 3.93 -6.75 -7.02
N VAL A 466 5.00 -7.25 -6.40
CA VAL A 466 6.24 -7.54 -7.13
C VAL A 466 6.19 -8.96 -7.65
N ARG A 467 6.13 -9.08 -8.97
CA ARG A 467 6.13 -10.35 -9.70
C ARG A 467 7.55 -10.87 -9.93
N GLU A 468 8.49 -9.95 -10.20
CA GLU A 468 9.87 -10.29 -10.55
C GLU A 468 10.83 -9.19 -10.09
N ILE A 469 11.98 -9.60 -9.60
CA ILE A 469 13.10 -8.74 -9.24
C ILE A 469 14.27 -9.14 -10.14
N GLN A 470 14.89 -8.16 -10.81
CA GLN A 470 16.04 -8.42 -11.67
C GLN A 470 17.10 -9.26 -10.95
N ASP A 471 17.52 -10.37 -11.56
CA ASP A 471 18.55 -11.28 -11.04
C ASP A 471 18.31 -11.77 -9.59
N THR A 472 17.04 -11.92 -9.20
CA THR A 472 16.68 -12.36 -7.86
C THR A 472 15.36 -13.12 -7.87
N VAL A 473 15.24 -14.15 -7.05
CA VAL A 473 14.00 -14.90 -6.86
C VAL A 473 13.13 -14.17 -5.84
N ILE A 474 11.81 -14.07 -6.10
CA ILE A 474 10.86 -13.53 -5.13
C ILE A 474 10.74 -14.46 -3.90
N SER A 475 10.30 -13.90 -2.78
CA SER A 475 10.15 -14.67 -1.54
C SER A 475 9.17 -15.84 -1.70
N PRO A 476 9.50 -17.04 -1.18
CA PRO A 476 8.62 -18.21 -1.23
C PRO A 476 7.24 -17.98 -0.60
N GLU A 477 7.10 -17.01 0.29
CA GLU A 477 5.81 -16.66 0.92
C GLU A 477 4.74 -16.21 -0.08
N PHE A 478 5.15 -15.74 -1.26
CA PHE A 478 4.25 -15.31 -2.35
C PHE A 478 3.91 -16.45 -3.32
N THR A 479 4.69 -17.52 -3.34
CA THR A 479 4.55 -18.63 -4.32
C THR A 479 3.99 -19.91 -3.72
N VAL A 480 3.86 -19.99 -2.40
CA VAL A 480 3.30 -21.16 -1.69
C VAL A 480 1.84 -20.90 -1.36
N PRO A 481 0.90 -21.76 -1.84
CA PRO A 481 -0.51 -21.60 -1.54
C PRO A 481 -0.83 -21.87 -0.06
N LYS A 482 -1.75 -21.11 0.50
CA LYS A 482 -2.32 -21.27 1.83
C LYS A 482 -3.70 -21.90 1.69
N HIS A 483 -3.94 -23.05 2.33
CA HIS A 483 -5.20 -23.77 2.26
C HIS A 483 -6.12 -23.39 3.42
N THR A 484 -7.41 -23.31 3.12
CA THR A 484 -8.44 -23.12 4.15
C THR A 484 -8.76 -24.43 4.88
N MET A 485 -9.44 -24.33 6.01
CA MET A 485 -9.93 -25.48 6.75
C MET A 485 -11.20 -26.10 6.14
N VAL A 486 -11.80 -25.47 5.13
CA VAL A 486 -13.01 -25.95 4.46
C VAL A 486 -12.64 -26.91 3.34
N ASP A 487 -13.32 -28.06 3.29
CA ASP A 487 -13.13 -29.03 2.21
C ASP A 487 -13.52 -28.43 0.85
N SER A 488 -12.70 -28.70 -0.16
CA SER A 488 -12.80 -28.09 -1.49
C SER A 488 -14.14 -28.33 -2.19
N HIS A 489 -14.79 -29.49 -1.97
CA HIS A 489 -16.04 -29.82 -2.62
C HIS A 489 -17.22 -28.89 -2.24
N TYR A 490 -17.19 -28.25 -1.08
CA TYR A 490 -18.24 -27.29 -0.67
C TYR A 490 -18.14 -25.95 -1.43
N TYR A 491 -16.99 -25.66 -1.99
CA TYR A 491 -16.79 -24.40 -2.74
C TYR A 491 -17.61 -24.35 -4.02
N ASP A 492 -17.70 -25.44 -4.77
CA ASP A 492 -18.48 -25.47 -6.02
C ASP A 492 -19.95 -25.13 -5.77
N TYR A 493 -20.51 -25.62 -4.66
CA TYR A 493 -21.87 -25.30 -4.28
C TYR A 493 -22.06 -23.81 -3.95
N VAL A 494 -21.12 -23.21 -3.23
CA VAL A 494 -21.16 -21.77 -2.93
C VAL A 494 -20.91 -20.91 -4.18
N VAL A 495 -20.02 -21.34 -5.07
CA VAL A 495 -19.77 -20.70 -6.36
C VAL A 495 -21.02 -20.67 -7.22
N GLU A 496 -21.77 -21.77 -7.28
CA GLU A 496 -23.07 -21.80 -7.97
C GLU A 496 -24.05 -20.75 -7.39
N GLY A 497 -24.15 -20.64 -6.07
CA GLY A 497 -24.95 -19.59 -5.44
C GLY A 497 -24.50 -18.17 -5.78
N MET A 498 -23.18 -17.93 -5.93
CA MET A 498 -22.63 -16.66 -6.39
C MET A 498 -22.89 -16.43 -7.89
N ARG A 499 -22.91 -17.48 -8.71
CA ARG A 499 -23.30 -17.41 -10.12
C ARG A 499 -24.79 -17.05 -10.23
N MET A 500 -25.66 -17.72 -9.46
CA MET A 500 -27.09 -17.40 -9.41
C MET A 500 -27.37 -15.94 -9.02
N ALA A 501 -26.55 -15.36 -8.15
CA ALA A 501 -26.66 -13.94 -7.79
C ALA A 501 -26.47 -13.00 -9.00
N VAL A 502 -25.67 -13.41 -9.98
CA VAL A 502 -25.43 -12.63 -11.21
C VAL A 502 -26.46 -12.97 -12.28
N THR A 503 -26.91 -14.23 -12.43
CA THR A 503 -27.86 -14.62 -13.46
C THR A 503 -29.28 -14.12 -13.17
N GLY A 504 -29.70 -14.08 -11.92
CA GLY A 504 -31.09 -13.69 -11.56
C GLY A 504 -31.25 -13.09 -10.17
N GLY A 505 -30.15 -12.70 -9.51
CA GLY A 505 -30.17 -12.22 -8.13
C GLY A 505 -29.74 -10.75 -7.97
N THR A 506 -29.15 -10.47 -6.82
CA THR A 506 -28.75 -9.12 -6.39
C THR A 506 -27.60 -8.52 -7.21
N CYS A 507 -26.84 -9.34 -7.95
CA CYS A 507 -25.71 -8.93 -8.80
C CYS A 507 -26.03 -8.88 -10.29
N ARG A 508 -27.30 -9.03 -10.72
CA ARG A 508 -27.68 -9.15 -12.14
C ARG A 508 -27.16 -8.05 -13.06
N ILE A 509 -27.02 -6.82 -12.54
CA ILE A 509 -26.48 -5.69 -13.31
C ILE A 509 -24.98 -5.87 -13.64
N GLY A 510 -24.30 -6.79 -12.96
CA GLY A 510 -22.90 -7.15 -13.18
C GLY A 510 -22.69 -8.25 -14.22
N ALA A 511 -23.73 -8.76 -14.89
CA ALA A 511 -23.58 -9.74 -15.97
C ALA A 511 -22.77 -9.14 -17.12
N ILE A 512 -21.79 -9.92 -17.62
CA ILE A 512 -20.94 -9.55 -18.76
C ILE A 512 -21.25 -10.50 -19.89
N PRO A 513 -21.56 -10.01 -21.10
CA PRO A 513 -21.84 -10.88 -22.25
C PRO A 513 -20.69 -11.85 -22.54
N GLY A 514 -21.01 -13.13 -22.66
CA GLY A 514 -20.03 -14.18 -22.96
C GLY A 514 -19.07 -14.55 -21.83
N ILE A 515 -19.23 -13.99 -20.62
CA ILE A 515 -18.37 -14.28 -19.46
C ILE A 515 -19.23 -14.71 -18.27
N GLU A 516 -18.88 -15.84 -17.68
CA GLU A 516 -19.53 -16.31 -16.46
C GLU A 516 -18.92 -15.63 -15.22
N VAL A 517 -19.65 -14.63 -14.74
CA VAL A 517 -19.29 -13.88 -13.53
C VAL A 517 -19.96 -14.52 -12.33
N CYS A 518 -19.19 -14.73 -11.25
CA CYS A 518 -19.67 -15.10 -9.93
C CYS A 518 -19.50 -13.92 -8.99
N GLY A 519 -20.52 -13.56 -8.21
CA GLY A 519 -20.43 -12.38 -7.38
C GLY A 519 -21.37 -12.35 -6.19
N LYS A 520 -21.06 -11.47 -5.24
CA LYS A 520 -21.88 -11.20 -4.06
C LYS A 520 -21.92 -9.72 -3.74
N THR A 521 -23.13 -9.17 -3.67
CA THR A 521 -23.33 -7.80 -3.15
C THR A 521 -23.06 -7.72 -1.66
N GLY A 522 -22.54 -6.60 -1.23
CA GLY A 522 -22.51 -6.17 0.16
C GLY A 522 -23.21 -4.82 0.35
N THR A 523 -23.91 -4.68 1.44
CA THR A 523 -24.41 -3.40 1.93
C THR A 523 -24.05 -3.35 3.39
N ALA A 524 -23.15 -2.44 3.77
CA ALA A 524 -22.75 -2.27 5.15
C ALA A 524 -23.48 -1.05 5.73
N GLN A 525 -24.22 -1.29 6.80
CA GLN A 525 -24.97 -0.21 7.47
C GLN A 525 -24.04 0.85 8.03
N ASN A 526 -24.41 2.10 7.84
CA ASN A 526 -23.68 3.24 8.38
C ASN A 526 -24.63 4.13 9.21
N PRO A 527 -24.50 4.14 10.54
CA PRO A 527 -25.36 4.96 11.41
C PRO A 527 -25.18 6.46 11.22
N HIS A 528 -24.10 6.88 10.55
CA HIS A 528 -23.74 8.29 10.38
C HIS A 528 -23.95 8.83 8.95
N GLY A 529 -24.55 8.02 8.05
CA GLY A 529 -24.76 8.41 6.66
C GLY A 529 -25.54 7.38 5.87
N LYS A 530 -25.38 7.39 4.53
CA LYS A 530 -25.89 6.30 3.71
C LYS A 530 -25.04 5.06 3.92
N ASP A 531 -25.64 3.89 3.74
CA ASP A 531 -24.95 2.62 3.75
C ASP A 531 -23.76 2.60 2.77
N HIS A 532 -22.78 1.75 3.02
CA HIS A 532 -21.65 1.55 2.13
C HIS A 532 -22.00 0.49 1.08
N SER A 533 -21.64 0.77 -0.17
CA SER A 533 -21.83 -0.14 -1.29
C SER A 533 -20.61 -1.03 -1.46
N ALA A 534 -20.77 -2.33 -1.31
CA ALA A 534 -19.69 -3.30 -1.47
C ALA A 534 -20.05 -4.38 -2.49
N PHE A 535 -19.02 -4.95 -3.09
CA PHE A 535 -19.11 -6.08 -4.01
C PHE A 535 -17.82 -6.90 -3.93
N MET A 536 -17.97 -8.21 -4.01
CA MET A 536 -16.87 -9.11 -4.33
C MET A 536 -17.32 -10.08 -5.42
N GLY A 537 -16.36 -10.53 -6.24
CA GLY A 537 -16.66 -11.50 -7.29
C GLY A 537 -15.42 -11.88 -8.08
N PHE A 538 -15.58 -12.82 -8.97
CA PHE A 538 -14.50 -13.29 -9.84
C PHE A 538 -15.05 -13.74 -11.19
N ALA A 539 -14.19 -13.82 -12.19
CA ALA A 539 -14.51 -14.25 -13.54
C ALA A 539 -13.26 -14.79 -14.26
N PRO A 540 -13.44 -15.71 -15.24
CA PRO A 540 -14.61 -16.58 -15.46
C PRO A 540 -14.83 -17.58 -14.31
N MET A 541 -15.98 -18.26 -14.29
CA MET A 541 -16.36 -19.19 -13.22
C MET A 541 -15.41 -20.38 -13.09
N ASP A 542 -15.10 -21.07 -14.21
CA ASP A 542 -14.31 -22.30 -14.20
C ASP A 542 -12.80 -22.06 -14.23
N THR A 543 -12.36 -21.04 -14.95
CA THR A 543 -10.94 -20.67 -15.08
C THR A 543 -10.74 -19.22 -14.66
N PRO A 544 -10.85 -18.91 -13.36
CA PRO A 544 -10.85 -17.53 -12.89
C PRO A 544 -9.52 -16.83 -13.19
N LYS A 545 -9.62 -15.64 -13.81
CA LYS A 545 -8.48 -14.79 -14.19
C LYS A 545 -8.40 -13.54 -13.34
N ILE A 546 -9.53 -13.13 -12.77
CA ILE A 546 -9.61 -11.95 -11.91
C ILE A 546 -10.60 -12.19 -10.78
N ALA A 547 -10.17 -11.95 -9.55
CA ALA A 547 -11.00 -11.83 -8.36
C ALA A 547 -10.92 -10.40 -7.86
N ILE A 548 -12.05 -9.82 -7.47
CA ILE A 548 -12.13 -8.39 -7.16
C ILE A 548 -12.96 -8.13 -5.91
N ALA A 549 -12.59 -7.10 -5.17
CA ALA A 549 -13.43 -6.42 -4.19
C ALA A 549 -13.54 -4.94 -4.52
N VAL A 550 -14.75 -4.41 -4.39
CA VAL A 550 -15.06 -2.99 -4.50
C VAL A 550 -15.77 -2.54 -3.24
N TYR A 551 -15.33 -1.44 -2.69
CA TYR A 551 -15.96 -0.81 -1.53
C TYR A 551 -16.11 0.69 -1.77
N VAL A 552 -17.34 1.22 -1.70
CA VAL A 552 -17.65 2.65 -1.89
C VAL A 552 -18.41 3.16 -0.68
N GLU A 553 -17.83 4.11 0.03
CA GLU A 553 -18.41 4.69 1.24
C GLU A 553 -19.65 5.52 0.90
N ASN A 554 -20.69 5.42 1.75
CA ASN A 554 -21.92 6.24 1.68
C ASN A 554 -22.64 6.19 0.32
N ALA A 555 -22.56 5.05 -0.35
CA ALA A 555 -23.05 4.87 -1.73
C ALA A 555 -24.35 4.03 -1.82
N GLY A 556 -24.90 3.61 -0.68
CA GLY A 556 -26.13 2.82 -0.62
C GLY A 556 -25.92 1.34 -0.94
N PHE A 557 -26.81 0.76 -1.74
CA PHE A 557 -26.79 -0.68 -2.02
C PHE A 557 -25.59 -1.12 -2.88
N GLY A 558 -25.11 -2.34 -2.64
CA GLY A 558 -24.01 -2.96 -3.41
C GLY A 558 -24.28 -2.98 -4.92
N ALA A 559 -25.52 -3.20 -5.32
CA ALA A 559 -25.95 -3.19 -6.72
C ALA A 559 -25.85 -1.79 -7.39
N THR A 560 -25.76 -0.70 -6.61
CA THR A 560 -25.76 0.66 -7.15
C THR A 560 -24.40 1.08 -7.66
N TYR A 561 -23.30 0.78 -6.93
CA TYR A 561 -21.93 1.15 -7.27
C TYR A 561 -20.97 -0.05 -7.27
N GLY A 562 -20.96 -0.87 -6.23
CA GLY A 562 -20.01 -1.96 -6.09
C GLY A 562 -20.05 -2.93 -7.26
N VAL A 563 -21.22 -3.45 -7.60
CA VAL A 563 -21.40 -4.40 -8.73
C VAL A 563 -21.07 -3.76 -10.07
N PRO A 564 -21.58 -2.58 -10.44
CA PRO A 564 -21.22 -1.90 -11.68
C PRO A 564 -19.71 -1.71 -11.82
N ILE A 565 -19.06 -1.12 -10.82
CA ILE A 565 -17.62 -0.85 -10.86
C ILE A 565 -16.85 -2.17 -10.97
N GLY A 566 -17.15 -3.18 -10.14
CA GLY A 566 -16.46 -4.46 -10.17
C GLY A 566 -16.61 -5.19 -11.49
N SER A 567 -17.81 -5.21 -12.07
CA SER A 567 -18.06 -5.87 -13.37
C SER A 567 -17.40 -5.14 -14.54
N LEU A 568 -17.34 -3.81 -14.52
CA LEU A 568 -16.62 -3.02 -15.53
C LEU A 568 -15.11 -3.27 -15.45
N MET A 569 -14.56 -3.37 -14.23
CA MET A 569 -13.14 -3.73 -14.03
C MET A 569 -12.82 -5.13 -14.56
N MET A 570 -13.67 -6.13 -14.29
CA MET A 570 -13.50 -7.49 -14.81
C MET A 570 -13.56 -7.49 -16.35
N GLU A 571 -14.55 -6.82 -16.93
CA GLU A 571 -14.70 -6.73 -18.39
C GLU A 571 -13.52 -6.03 -19.05
N MET A 572 -13.04 -4.91 -18.45
CA MET A 572 -11.86 -4.21 -18.96
C MET A 572 -10.62 -5.09 -18.90
N TYR A 573 -10.43 -5.88 -17.85
CA TYR A 573 -9.30 -6.78 -17.75
C TYR A 573 -9.35 -7.91 -18.76
N LEU A 574 -10.53 -8.56 -18.92
CA LEU A 574 -10.69 -9.75 -19.76
C LEU A 574 -10.80 -9.42 -21.25
N ASN A 575 -11.51 -8.35 -21.61
CA ASN A 575 -11.83 -7.98 -22.98
C ASN A 575 -11.05 -6.77 -23.51
N ARG A 576 -10.34 -6.04 -22.63
CA ARG A 576 -9.65 -4.76 -22.93
C ARG A 576 -10.58 -3.66 -23.49
N LYS A 577 -11.86 -3.85 -23.41
CA LYS A 577 -12.89 -2.89 -23.83
C LYS A 577 -14.21 -3.18 -23.15
N ILE A 578 -15.05 -2.15 -23.04
CA ILE A 578 -16.42 -2.28 -22.54
C ILE A 578 -17.37 -2.50 -23.72
N ALA A 579 -18.23 -3.50 -23.63
CA ALA A 579 -19.23 -3.82 -24.63
C ALA A 579 -20.18 -2.62 -24.84
N PRO A 580 -20.63 -2.36 -26.10
CA PRO A 580 -21.49 -1.22 -26.40
C PRO A 580 -22.75 -1.15 -25.54
N GLU A 581 -23.38 -2.28 -25.26
CA GLU A 581 -24.58 -2.41 -24.44
C GLU A 581 -24.34 -2.13 -22.95
N ARG A 582 -23.08 -2.03 -22.51
CA ARG A 582 -22.70 -1.72 -21.13
C ARG A 582 -22.09 -0.33 -20.94
N LYS A 583 -21.90 0.45 -22.02
CA LYS A 583 -21.35 1.81 -21.95
C LYS A 583 -22.18 2.75 -21.10
N TYR A 584 -23.50 2.59 -21.08
CA TYR A 584 -24.35 3.38 -20.19
C TYR A 584 -23.99 3.21 -18.70
N LEU A 585 -23.55 2.00 -18.34
CA LEU A 585 -23.12 1.68 -16.97
C LEU A 585 -21.81 2.37 -16.62
N GLU A 586 -20.86 2.37 -17.55
CA GLU A 586 -19.59 3.09 -17.46
C GLU A 586 -19.85 4.60 -17.29
N GLU A 587 -20.63 5.20 -18.18
CA GLU A 587 -20.99 6.63 -18.12
C GLU A 587 -21.66 7.00 -16.80
N ARG A 588 -22.59 6.17 -16.33
CA ARG A 588 -23.23 6.37 -15.02
C ARG A 588 -22.21 6.39 -13.89
N MET A 589 -21.22 5.49 -13.89
CA MET A 589 -20.19 5.46 -12.87
C MET A 589 -19.25 6.66 -12.96
N LEU A 590 -18.90 7.11 -14.15
CA LEU A 590 -18.05 8.27 -14.37
C LEU A 590 -18.71 9.59 -13.93
N GLN A 591 -20.01 9.74 -14.18
CA GLN A 591 -20.77 10.95 -13.83
C GLN A 591 -21.21 11.02 -12.37
N SER A 592 -21.22 9.88 -11.67
CA SER A 592 -21.72 9.81 -10.29
C SER A 592 -20.78 10.42 -9.27
N ASN A 593 -21.36 11.12 -8.28
CA ASN A 593 -20.64 11.72 -7.17
C ASN A 593 -21.25 11.30 -5.84
N THR A 594 -20.52 10.56 -5.01
CA THR A 594 -20.94 10.12 -3.68
C THR A 594 -20.30 10.94 -2.54
N ILE A 595 -19.34 11.80 -2.83
CA ILE A 595 -18.64 12.60 -1.81
C ILE A 595 -19.60 13.52 -1.06
N ILE A 596 -20.62 14.04 -1.75
CA ILE A 596 -21.67 14.89 -1.16
C ILE A 596 -22.43 14.17 -0.02
N TYR A 597 -22.50 12.84 -0.08
CA TYR A 597 -23.24 12.01 0.88
C TYR A 597 -22.37 11.44 2.00
N SER A 598 -21.09 11.79 2.07
CA SER A 598 -20.14 11.25 3.05
C SER A 598 -20.32 11.77 4.49
N GLY A 599 -21.43 12.41 4.82
CA GLY A 599 -21.70 13.02 6.14
C GLY A 599 -20.87 14.27 6.42
N VAL A 600 -20.00 14.68 5.53
CA VAL A 600 -19.21 15.89 5.63
C VAL A 600 -20.11 17.08 5.24
N LYS A 601 -20.61 17.80 6.25
CA LYS A 601 -21.36 19.04 6.01
C LYS A 601 -20.54 19.97 5.13
N LYS A 602 -21.15 20.47 4.04
CA LYS A 602 -20.61 21.62 3.33
C LYS A 602 -20.56 22.78 4.35
N HIS A 603 -19.39 23.23 4.69
CA HIS A 603 -19.18 24.53 5.32
C HIS A 603 -18.97 25.56 4.24
#